data_21e47f7e6defb0d216538a943d67d69e
#
_entry.id   21e47f7e6defb0d216538a943d67d69e
#
_cell.length_a   1.000
_cell.length_b   1.000
_cell.length_c   1.000
_cell.angle_alpha   90.00
_cell.angle_beta   90.00
_cell.angle_gamma   90.00
#
_symmetry.space_group_name_H-M   'P 1'
#
loop_
_entity.id
_entity.type
_entity.pdbx_description
1 polymer ?
#
loop_
_entity_poly.entity_id
_entity_poly.type
_entity_poly.pdbx_seq_one_letter_code
_entity_poly.pdbx_strand_id
1 'polypeptide(L)'
;VFGKTTIVVVKDDLQVIKGIGPFIEEKLNALGITTYRQIANMTAKLEDQVNEAIEFFPGRVKRDQWVAQAKILLGENVKLDEKALKEAEELERIAQKAETIDFDTLGVATFDEKDDLQIIKGIGPFIAEKLYALGIYTFEQVGNMTPKIEEEVNKAIEFFPGRIKRDEWAKQAKVLAKNKK
;
A
#
# COMPACT_ATOMS: atom_id res chain seq x y z
N VAL A 1 44.54 21.93 18.20
CA VAL A 1 44.18 21.30 16.92
C VAL A 1 43.02 20.35 17.23
N PHE A 2 41.79 20.78 16.99
CA PHE A 2 40.63 19.91 17.13
C PHE A 2 40.50 19.04 15.91
N GLY A 3 40.78 17.73 16.04
CA GLY A 3 40.58 16.75 15.00
C GLY A 3 39.09 16.70 14.64
N LYS A 4 38.76 16.92 13.35
CA LYS A 4 37.45 16.64 12.79
C LYS A 4 37.22 15.13 12.88
N THR A 5 36.46 14.66 13.87
CA THR A 5 35.97 13.29 13.90
C THR A 5 34.95 13.16 12.76
N THR A 6 35.37 12.58 11.65
CA THR A 6 34.44 12.20 10.59
C THR A 6 33.63 11.02 11.13
N ILE A 7 32.38 11.28 11.49
CA ILE A 7 31.44 10.21 11.83
C ILE A 7 31.12 9.52 10.51
N VAL A 8 31.72 8.35 10.29
CA VAL A 8 31.33 7.47 9.19
C VAL A 8 29.98 6.87 9.59
N VAL A 9 28.92 7.41 9.05
CA VAL A 9 27.58 6.80 9.19
C VAL A 9 27.59 5.53 8.36
N VAL A 10 27.71 4.37 9.01
CA VAL A 10 27.56 3.07 8.37
C VAL A 10 26.07 2.91 8.06
N LYS A 11 25.73 2.80 6.79
CA LYS A 11 24.37 2.53 6.34
C LYS A 11 24.11 1.03 6.40
N ASP A 12 22.91 0.66 6.85
CA ASP A 12 22.41 -0.71 6.74
C ASP A 12 21.73 -0.90 5.37
N ASP A 13 21.67 -2.14 4.90
CA ASP A 13 20.85 -2.53 3.75
C ASP A 13 19.39 -2.64 4.18
N LEU A 14 18.64 -1.56 3.98
CA LEU A 14 17.23 -1.51 4.41
C LEU A 14 16.32 -2.45 3.60
N GLN A 15 16.76 -2.93 2.44
CA GLN A 15 16.01 -3.87 1.60
C GLN A 15 15.86 -5.26 2.23
N VAL A 16 16.62 -5.57 3.29
CA VAL A 16 16.43 -6.77 4.10
C VAL A 16 15.09 -6.76 4.84
N ILE A 17 14.55 -5.57 5.12
CA ILE A 17 13.20 -5.41 5.70
C ILE A 17 12.18 -5.65 4.60
N LYS A 18 11.32 -6.67 4.75
CA LYS A 18 10.24 -6.93 3.81
C LYS A 18 9.34 -5.70 3.67
N GLY A 19 9.03 -5.35 2.42
CA GLY A 19 8.27 -4.16 2.11
C GLY A 19 9.14 -2.93 1.78
N ILE A 20 10.46 -3.00 1.96
CA ILE A 20 11.40 -1.96 1.55
C ILE A 20 12.14 -2.47 0.30
N GLY A 21 11.73 -1.99 -0.86
CA GLY A 21 12.47 -2.18 -2.10
C GLY A 21 13.43 -1.02 -2.38
N PRO A 22 14.20 -1.08 -3.49
CA PRO A 22 15.20 -0.05 -3.83
C PRO A 22 14.65 1.37 -3.84
N PHE A 23 13.45 1.56 -4.40
CA PHE A 23 12.78 2.86 -4.46
C PHE A 23 12.42 3.41 -3.08
N ILE A 24 11.91 2.57 -2.19
CA ILE A 24 11.57 2.98 -0.82
C ILE A 24 12.83 3.27 -0.02
N GLU A 25 13.86 2.45 -0.16
CA GLU A 25 15.16 2.69 0.48
C GLU A 25 15.75 4.03 0.07
N GLU A 26 15.70 4.39 -1.22
CA GLU A 26 16.16 5.69 -1.71
C GLU A 26 15.41 6.84 -1.05
N LYS A 27 14.09 6.76 -0.95
CA LYS A 27 13.27 7.77 -0.26
C LYS A 27 13.59 7.85 1.24
N LEU A 28 13.75 6.72 1.92
CA LEU A 28 14.16 6.68 3.34
C LEU A 28 15.54 7.31 3.53
N ASN A 29 16.50 6.98 2.66
CA ASN A 29 17.84 7.56 2.68
C ASN A 29 17.80 9.09 2.46
N ALA A 30 16.92 9.58 1.59
CA ALA A 30 16.72 11.02 1.36
C ALA A 30 16.16 11.73 2.61
N LEU A 31 15.36 11.03 3.42
CA LEU A 31 14.87 11.51 4.71
C LEU A 31 15.91 11.39 5.84
N GLY A 32 17.11 10.83 5.56
CA GLY A 32 18.15 10.59 6.55
C GLY A 32 17.97 9.30 7.36
N ILE A 33 17.03 8.43 6.96
CA ILE A 33 16.79 7.13 7.58
C ILE A 33 17.62 6.09 6.84
N THR A 34 18.73 5.66 7.44
CA THR A 34 19.74 4.83 6.80
C THR A 34 20.14 3.59 7.60
N THR A 35 19.53 3.39 8.79
CA THR A 35 19.90 2.29 9.68
C THR A 35 18.68 1.58 10.26
N TYR A 36 18.85 0.28 10.56
CA TYR A 36 17.82 -0.49 11.27
C TYR A 36 17.46 0.13 12.63
N ARG A 37 18.45 0.71 13.33
CA ARG A 37 18.24 1.36 14.63
C ARG A 37 17.28 2.55 14.52
N GLN A 38 17.37 3.35 13.45
CA GLN A 38 16.45 4.45 13.23
C GLN A 38 15.04 3.94 13.00
N ILE A 39 14.87 2.89 12.20
CA ILE A 39 13.56 2.26 11.96
C ILE A 39 13.02 1.62 13.23
N ALA A 40 13.83 0.85 13.96
CA ALA A 40 13.43 0.19 15.21
C ALA A 40 12.93 1.15 16.29
N ASN A 41 13.43 2.39 16.29
CA ASN A 41 13.08 3.43 17.26
C ASN A 41 11.89 4.30 16.83
N MET A 42 11.26 4.03 15.68
CA MET A 42 10.07 4.78 15.26
C MET A 42 8.92 4.57 16.25
N THR A 43 8.31 5.69 16.65
CA THR A 43 7.03 5.68 17.36
C THR A 43 5.89 5.56 16.34
N ALA A 44 4.69 5.17 16.79
CA ALA A 44 3.52 5.08 15.92
C ALA A 44 3.25 6.39 15.13
N LYS A 45 3.49 7.55 15.76
CA LYS A 45 3.38 8.85 15.10
C LYS A 45 4.45 9.03 14.02
N LEU A 46 5.69 8.61 14.29
CA LEU A 46 6.78 8.72 13.32
C LEU A 46 6.61 7.77 12.15
N GLU A 47 6.05 6.57 12.39
CA GLU A 47 5.67 5.65 11.33
C GLU A 47 4.67 6.29 10.35
N ASP A 48 3.65 7.00 10.86
CA ASP A 48 2.68 7.71 10.03
C ASP A 48 3.34 8.86 9.25
N GLN A 49 4.21 9.64 9.89
CA GLN A 49 4.94 10.73 9.24
C GLN A 49 5.90 10.23 8.15
N VAL A 50 6.60 9.13 8.41
CA VAL A 50 7.48 8.51 7.39
C VAL A 50 6.65 7.99 6.23
N ASN A 51 5.53 7.33 6.51
CA ASN A 51 4.64 6.80 5.48
C ASN A 51 4.11 7.92 4.56
N GLU A 52 3.73 9.07 5.13
CA GLU A 52 3.32 10.25 4.39
C GLU A 52 4.48 10.83 3.57
N ALA A 53 5.65 10.97 4.18
CA ALA A 53 6.83 11.58 3.54
C ALA A 53 7.39 10.76 2.36
N ILE A 54 7.25 9.44 2.39
CA ILE A 54 7.67 8.59 1.27
C ILE A 54 6.62 8.54 0.15
N GLU A 55 5.47 9.22 0.34
CA GLU A 55 4.38 9.27 -0.65
C GLU A 55 3.95 7.89 -1.15
N PHE A 56 3.84 6.96 -0.22
CA PHE A 56 3.47 5.59 -0.53
C PHE A 56 2.14 5.21 0.14
N PHE A 57 1.60 4.01 -0.18
CA PHE A 57 0.31 3.58 0.36
C PHE A 57 0.23 3.82 1.87
N PRO A 58 -0.80 4.54 2.36
CA PRO A 58 -0.96 4.85 3.77
C PRO A 58 -0.96 3.59 4.65
N GLY A 59 -0.29 3.70 5.80
CA GLY A 59 -0.20 2.64 6.78
C GLY A 59 0.78 1.52 6.45
N ARG A 60 1.54 1.60 5.36
CA ARG A 60 2.47 0.56 4.93
C ARG A 60 3.56 0.25 5.96
N VAL A 61 4.14 1.26 6.58
CA VAL A 61 5.18 1.09 7.59
C VAL A 61 4.69 0.18 8.74
N LYS A 62 3.46 0.42 9.21
CA LYS A 62 2.82 -0.39 10.26
C LYS A 62 2.38 -1.76 9.75
N ARG A 63 1.71 -1.80 8.61
CA ARG A 63 1.20 -3.03 7.98
C ARG A 63 2.31 -4.04 7.73
N ASP A 64 3.42 -3.58 7.15
CA ASP A 64 4.57 -4.42 6.82
C ASP A 64 5.49 -4.61 8.05
N GLN A 65 5.12 -4.07 9.23
CA GLN A 65 5.81 -4.25 10.52
C GLN A 65 7.31 -3.90 10.48
N TRP A 66 7.68 -2.82 9.80
CA TRP A 66 9.08 -2.43 9.62
C TRP A 66 9.82 -2.26 10.95
N VAL A 67 9.17 -1.66 11.95
CA VAL A 67 9.75 -1.47 13.29
C VAL A 67 10.08 -2.82 13.96
N ALA A 68 9.14 -3.78 13.88
CA ALA A 68 9.34 -5.10 14.47
C ALA A 68 10.43 -5.88 13.71
N GLN A 69 10.46 -5.81 12.39
CA GLN A 69 11.50 -6.42 11.57
C GLN A 69 12.88 -5.83 11.89
N ALA A 70 12.99 -4.50 11.97
CA ALA A 70 14.24 -3.81 12.31
C ALA A 70 14.76 -4.20 13.70
N LYS A 71 13.88 -4.34 14.69
CA LYS A 71 14.23 -4.83 16.05
C LYS A 71 14.81 -6.24 16.00
N ILE A 72 14.21 -7.14 15.20
CA ILE A 72 14.73 -8.50 15.02
C ILE A 72 16.12 -8.47 14.42
N LEU A 73 16.35 -7.63 13.40
CA LEU A 73 17.68 -7.47 12.77
C LEU A 73 18.73 -6.95 13.75
N LEU A 74 18.31 -6.22 14.78
CA LEU A 74 19.16 -5.77 15.90
C LEU A 74 19.31 -6.82 17.01
N GLY A 75 18.74 -8.02 16.86
CA GLY A 75 18.84 -9.12 17.84
C GLY A 75 17.79 -9.07 18.95
N GLU A 76 16.76 -8.24 18.83
CA GLU A 76 15.67 -8.20 19.81
C GLU A 76 14.68 -9.36 19.59
N ASN A 77 14.15 -9.93 20.69
CA ASN A 77 13.15 -10.99 20.61
C ASN A 77 11.74 -10.41 20.46
N VAL A 78 11.38 -10.12 19.21
CA VAL A 78 10.05 -9.59 18.83
C VAL A 78 9.32 -10.60 17.95
N LYS A 79 8.04 -10.81 18.21
CA LYS A 79 7.18 -11.64 17.35
C LYS A 79 6.58 -10.81 16.22
N LEU A 80 6.66 -11.35 15.01
CA LEU A 80 5.93 -10.81 13.85
C LEU A 80 4.54 -11.42 13.78
N ASP A 81 3.58 -10.64 13.32
CA ASP A 81 2.29 -11.15 12.87
C ASP A 81 2.46 -11.69 11.43
N GLU A 82 2.72 -12.99 11.32
CA GLU A 82 2.94 -13.64 10.03
C GLU A 82 1.72 -13.57 9.11
N LYS A 83 0.51 -13.52 9.70
CA LYS A 83 -0.72 -13.38 8.90
C LYS A 83 -0.77 -12.01 8.26
N ALA A 84 -0.53 -10.95 9.04
CA ALA A 84 -0.50 -9.58 8.53
C ALA A 84 0.61 -9.40 7.47
N LEU A 85 1.78 -10.03 7.64
CA LEU A 85 2.84 -9.97 6.65
C LEU A 85 2.45 -10.66 5.33
N LYS A 86 1.76 -11.80 5.37
CA LYS A 86 1.27 -12.47 4.16
C LYS A 86 0.22 -11.63 3.44
N GLU A 87 -0.69 -11.01 4.18
CA GLU A 87 -1.68 -10.08 3.61
C GLU A 87 -0.97 -8.86 2.97
N ALA A 88 0.07 -8.34 3.60
CA ALA A 88 0.87 -7.25 3.05
C ALA A 88 1.60 -7.66 1.75
N GLU A 89 2.22 -8.84 1.72
CA GLU A 89 2.88 -9.39 0.52
C GLU A 89 1.86 -9.60 -0.63
N GLU A 90 0.64 -10.03 -0.31
CA GLU A 90 -0.43 -10.18 -1.29
C GLU A 90 -0.84 -8.84 -1.89
N LEU A 91 -1.05 -7.82 -1.06
CA LEU A 91 -1.40 -6.47 -1.51
C LEU A 91 -0.29 -5.84 -2.36
N GLU A 92 0.97 -6.08 -2.01
CA GLU A 92 2.12 -5.63 -2.81
C GLU A 92 2.12 -6.27 -4.21
N ARG A 93 1.92 -7.59 -4.27
CA ARG A 93 1.82 -8.30 -5.55
C ARG A 93 0.65 -7.78 -6.40
N ILE A 94 -0.46 -7.42 -5.76
CA ILE A 94 -1.62 -6.82 -6.44
C ILE A 94 -1.26 -5.43 -6.95
N ALA A 95 -0.62 -4.59 -6.14
CA ALA A 95 -0.22 -3.24 -6.54
C ALA A 95 0.66 -3.23 -7.81
N GLN A 96 1.56 -4.21 -7.94
CA GLN A 96 2.40 -4.37 -9.14
C GLN A 96 1.58 -4.64 -10.41
N LYS A 97 0.35 -5.15 -10.28
CA LYS A 97 -0.54 -5.39 -11.42
C LYS A 97 -1.31 -4.14 -11.87
N ALA A 98 -1.16 -3.01 -11.18
CA ALA A 98 -1.84 -1.76 -11.56
C ALA A 98 -1.50 -1.34 -13.01
N GLU A 99 -0.29 -1.63 -13.49
CA GLU A 99 0.13 -1.35 -14.87
C GLU A 99 -0.73 -2.07 -15.93
N THR A 100 -1.46 -3.13 -15.54
CA THR A 100 -2.35 -3.87 -16.45
C THR A 100 -3.75 -3.28 -16.54
N ILE A 101 -4.05 -2.24 -15.77
CA ILE A 101 -5.36 -1.61 -15.69
C ILE A 101 -5.39 -0.35 -16.57
N ASP A 102 -6.45 -0.22 -17.36
CA ASP A 102 -6.70 0.97 -18.19
C ASP A 102 -7.20 2.15 -17.35
N PHE A 103 -6.26 2.88 -16.73
CA PHE A 103 -6.55 4.07 -15.93
C PHE A 103 -6.94 5.28 -16.79
N ASP A 104 -6.65 5.29 -18.07
CA ASP A 104 -7.11 6.36 -18.97
C ASP A 104 -8.64 6.35 -19.06
N THR A 105 -9.23 5.15 -19.13
CA THR A 105 -10.70 4.98 -19.10
C THR A 105 -11.28 5.04 -17.70
N LEU A 106 -10.60 4.44 -16.71
CA LEU A 106 -11.08 4.33 -15.34
C LEU A 106 -11.09 5.69 -14.63
N GLY A 107 -10.13 6.54 -14.93
CA GLY A 107 -9.83 7.76 -14.22
C GLY A 107 -8.75 7.55 -13.14
N VAL A 108 -8.04 8.63 -12.80
CA VAL A 108 -7.01 8.67 -11.78
C VAL A 108 -7.57 9.38 -10.55
N ALA A 109 -7.34 8.83 -9.39
CA ALA A 109 -7.67 9.44 -8.10
C ALA A 109 -6.51 9.21 -7.11
N THR A 110 -6.45 10.03 -6.07
CA THR A 110 -5.49 9.88 -4.99
C THR A 110 -6.11 9.13 -3.82
N PHE A 111 -5.27 8.62 -2.93
CA PHE A 111 -5.74 7.92 -1.74
C PHE A 111 -6.60 8.83 -0.81
N ASP A 112 -6.31 10.13 -0.77
CA ASP A 112 -7.06 11.09 0.06
C ASP A 112 -8.50 11.30 -0.43
N GLU A 113 -8.76 10.99 -1.70
CA GLU A 113 -10.09 11.06 -2.31
C GLU A 113 -10.92 9.79 -2.12
N LYS A 114 -10.37 8.79 -1.42
CA LYS A 114 -10.99 7.47 -1.33
C LYS A 114 -12.38 7.49 -0.75
N ASP A 115 -13.25 6.73 -1.37
CA ASP A 115 -14.56 6.37 -0.86
C ASP A 115 -14.51 5.08 -0.04
N ASP A 116 -15.48 4.86 0.83
CA ASP A 116 -15.69 3.55 1.44
C ASP A 116 -16.31 2.59 0.42
N LEU A 117 -15.47 1.87 -0.32
CA LEU A 117 -15.92 0.93 -1.34
C LEU A 117 -16.71 -0.25 -0.75
N GLN A 118 -16.68 -0.48 0.57
CA GLN A 118 -17.42 -1.55 1.22
C GLN A 118 -18.95 -1.32 1.19
N ILE A 119 -19.39 -0.11 0.87
CA ILE A 119 -20.80 0.21 0.63
C ILE A 119 -21.34 -0.50 -0.62
N ILE A 120 -20.45 -0.82 -1.59
CA ILE A 120 -20.82 -1.60 -2.76
C ILE A 120 -21.03 -3.06 -2.34
N LYS A 121 -22.24 -3.56 -2.54
CA LYS A 121 -22.56 -4.96 -2.21
C LYS A 121 -21.65 -5.91 -2.99
N GLY A 122 -20.97 -6.78 -2.26
CA GLY A 122 -19.99 -7.73 -2.81
C GLY A 122 -18.54 -7.32 -2.59
N ILE A 123 -18.28 -6.10 -2.10
CA ILE A 123 -16.97 -5.63 -1.68
C ILE A 123 -16.88 -5.67 -0.16
N GLY A 124 -16.17 -6.65 0.38
CA GLY A 124 -15.82 -6.70 1.80
C GLY A 124 -14.48 -5.98 2.07
N PRO A 125 -14.07 -5.87 3.36
CA PRO A 125 -12.86 -5.14 3.75
C PRO A 125 -11.63 -5.55 2.96
N PHE A 126 -11.39 -6.85 2.82
CA PHE A 126 -10.21 -7.37 2.13
C PHE A 126 -10.21 -7.08 0.62
N ILE A 127 -11.38 -7.09 -0.02
CA ILE A 127 -11.50 -6.72 -1.44
C ILE A 127 -11.32 -5.22 -1.63
N ALA A 128 -11.82 -4.40 -0.70
CA ALA A 128 -11.58 -2.96 -0.72
C ALA A 128 -10.08 -2.64 -0.65
N GLU A 129 -9.33 -3.28 0.25
CA GLU A 129 -7.88 -3.13 0.35
C GLU A 129 -7.16 -3.53 -0.95
N LYS A 130 -7.59 -4.59 -1.62
CA LYS A 130 -7.04 -5.01 -2.91
C LYS A 130 -7.31 -3.98 -4.01
N LEU A 131 -8.50 -3.38 -4.04
CA LEU A 131 -8.83 -2.31 -4.98
C LEU A 131 -7.99 -1.06 -4.71
N TYR A 132 -7.84 -0.68 -3.44
CA TYR A 132 -6.97 0.44 -3.06
C TYR A 132 -5.51 0.17 -3.43
N ALA A 133 -5.02 -1.05 -3.26
CA ALA A 133 -3.67 -1.43 -3.68
C ALA A 133 -3.46 -1.30 -5.20
N LEU A 134 -4.50 -1.49 -6.01
CA LEU A 134 -4.48 -1.26 -7.45
C LEU A 134 -4.56 0.23 -7.83
N GLY A 135 -4.83 1.15 -6.89
CA GLY A 135 -5.08 2.56 -7.20
C GLY A 135 -6.54 2.88 -7.54
N ILE A 136 -7.47 1.96 -7.22
CA ILE A 136 -8.92 2.17 -7.41
C ILE A 136 -9.50 2.58 -6.06
N TYR A 137 -9.75 3.88 -5.90
CA TYR A 137 -10.12 4.50 -4.63
C TYR A 137 -11.56 4.98 -4.56
N THR A 138 -12.18 5.32 -5.68
CA THR A 138 -13.44 6.06 -5.69
C THR A 138 -14.59 5.30 -6.35
N PHE A 139 -15.83 5.65 -5.96
CA PHE A 139 -17.02 5.15 -6.64
C PHE A 139 -17.03 5.52 -8.12
N GLU A 140 -16.48 6.69 -8.48
CA GLU A 140 -16.40 7.12 -9.87
C GLU A 140 -15.54 6.16 -10.69
N GLN A 141 -14.35 5.82 -10.20
CA GLN A 141 -13.49 4.83 -10.85
C GLN A 141 -14.19 3.48 -11.01
N VAL A 142 -14.79 2.94 -9.94
CA VAL A 142 -15.54 1.68 -10.03
C VAL A 142 -16.71 1.79 -11.01
N GLY A 143 -17.39 2.94 -11.03
CA GLY A 143 -18.47 3.21 -11.96
C GLY A 143 -18.05 3.28 -13.44
N ASN A 144 -16.80 3.66 -13.70
CA ASN A 144 -16.23 3.76 -15.05
C ASN A 144 -15.74 2.41 -15.62
N MET A 145 -15.78 1.33 -14.82
CA MET A 145 -15.37 0.02 -15.31
C MET A 145 -16.21 -0.40 -16.53
N THR A 146 -15.52 -0.69 -17.62
CA THR A 146 -16.08 -1.38 -18.78
C THR A 146 -16.01 -2.89 -18.55
N PRO A 147 -16.74 -3.73 -19.32
CA PRO A 147 -16.62 -5.19 -19.19
C PRO A 147 -15.18 -5.71 -19.33
N LYS A 148 -14.34 -5.06 -20.12
CA LYS A 148 -12.92 -5.39 -20.26
C LYS A 148 -12.16 -5.07 -18.97
N ILE A 149 -12.36 -3.87 -18.41
CA ILE A 149 -11.70 -3.45 -17.17
C ILE A 149 -12.18 -4.31 -15.98
N GLU A 150 -13.46 -4.68 -15.93
CA GLU A 150 -13.97 -5.62 -14.91
C GLU A 150 -13.20 -6.94 -14.92
N GLU A 151 -12.87 -7.48 -16.10
CA GLU A 151 -12.08 -8.70 -16.23
C GLU A 151 -10.61 -8.48 -15.83
N GLU A 152 -10.00 -7.36 -16.21
CA GLU A 152 -8.64 -6.99 -15.82
C GLU A 152 -8.52 -6.85 -14.31
N VAL A 153 -9.43 -6.09 -13.68
CA VAL A 153 -9.47 -5.92 -12.23
C VAL A 153 -9.72 -7.25 -11.52
N ASN A 154 -10.65 -8.07 -12.04
CA ASN A 154 -10.96 -9.37 -11.44
C ASN A 154 -9.74 -10.29 -11.41
N LYS A 155 -8.92 -10.28 -12.48
CA LYS A 155 -7.66 -11.01 -12.54
C LYS A 155 -6.61 -10.42 -11.60
N ALA A 156 -6.50 -9.07 -11.57
CA ALA A 156 -5.50 -8.38 -10.78
C ALA A 156 -5.69 -8.64 -9.28
N ILE A 157 -6.92 -8.54 -8.77
CA ILE A 157 -7.22 -8.80 -7.35
C ILE A 157 -7.32 -10.29 -7.00
N GLU A 158 -7.07 -11.18 -7.96
CA GLU A 158 -7.14 -12.63 -7.78
C GLU A 158 -8.49 -13.10 -7.19
N PHE A 159 -9.56 -12.54 -7.72
CA PHE A 159 -10.92 -12.83 -7.26
C PHE A 159 -11.63 -13.81 -8.18
N PHE A 160 -12.71 -14.44 -7.68
CA PHE A 160 -13.46 -15.42 -8.46
C PHE A 160 -13.91 -14.83 -9.81
N PRO A 161 -13.62 -15.51 -10.94
CA PRO A 161 -13.92 -15.00 -12.26
C PRO A 161 -15.39 -14.56 -12.42
N GLY A 162 -15.59 -13.38 -13.05
CA GLY A 162 -16.90 -12.83 -13.34
C GLY A 162 -17.69 -12.28 -12.14
N ARG A 163 -17.12 -12.24 -10.96
CA ARG A 163 -17.83 -11.80 -9.76
C ARG A 163 -18.15 -10.29 -9.78
N ILE A 164 -17.24 -9.47 -10.29
CA ILE A 164 -17.43 -8.02 -10.42
C ILE A 164 -18.68 -7.74 -11.26
N LYS A 165 -18.78 -8.39 -12.43
CA LYS A 165 -19.93 -8.28 -13.32
C LYS A 165 -21.22 -8.83 -12.71
N ARG A 166 -21.16 -10.02 -12.08
CA ARG A 166 -22.32 -10.67 -11.47
C ARG A 166 -22.92 -9.81 -10.36
N ASP A 167 -22.07 -9.21 -9.53
CA ASP A 167 -22.46 -8.40 -8.39
C ASP A 167 -22.72 -6.93 -8.81
N GLU A 168 -22.67 -6.61 -10.11
CA GLU A 168 -22.98 -5.31 -10.72
C GLU A 168 -22.26 -4.11 -10.05
N TRP A 169 -20.97 -4.25 -9.72
CA TRP A 169 -20.24 -3.20 -9.00
C TRP A 169 -20.25 -1.85 -9.70
N ALA A 170 -20.01 -1.81 -11.01
CA ALA A 170 -20.02 -0.56 -11.77
C ALA A 170 -21.38 0.14 -11.72
N LYS A 171 -22.47 -0.62 -11.77
CA LYS A 171 -23.84 -0.05 -11.69
C LYS A 171 -24.14 0.52 -10.30
N GLN A 172 -23.79 -0.20 -9.24
CA GLN A 172 -23.93 0.27 -7.87
C GLN A 172 -23.10 1.55 -7.64
N ALA A 173 -21.83 1.53 -8.06
CA ALA A 173 -20.92 2.65 -7.90
C ALA A 173 -21.38 3.92 -8.61
N LYS A 174 -21.96 3.81 -9.82
CA LYS A 174 -22.55 4.96 -10.53
C LYS A 174 -23.66 5.64 -9.73
N VAL A 175 -24.47 4.88 -9.02
CA VAL A 175 -25.52 5.44 -8.17
C VAL A 175 -24.91 6.14 -6.96
N LEU A 176 -23.92 5.52 -6.32
CA LEU A 176 -23.22 6.08 -5.16
C LEU A 176 -22.46 7.37 -5.51
N ALA A 177 -21.75 7.39 -6.63
CA ALA A 177 -21.04 8.57 -7.12
C ALA A 177 -21.97 9.77 -7.36
N LYS A 178 -23.18 9.54 -7.88
CA LYS A 178 -24.19 10.60 -8.07
C LYS A 178 -24.72 11.17 -6.76
N ASN A 179 -24.80 10.34 -5.72
CA ASN A 179 -25.36 10.72 -4.42
C ASN A 179 -24.33 11.40 -3.50
N LYS A 180 -23.06 11.44 -3.91
CA LYS A 180 -21.96 12.05 -3.16
C LYS A 180 -21.92 13.59 -3.31
N LYS A 181 -22.75 14.18 -4.17
CA LYS A 181 -22.80 15.62 -4.45
C LYS A 181 -23.57 16.40 -3.40
#